data_7c5fdb91ed564ba0962bfe39a7cb0070
#
_entry.id   7c5fdb91ed564ba0962bfe39a7cb0070
#
_cell.length_a   1.000
_cell.length_b   1.000
_cell.length_c   1.000
_cell.angle_alpha   90.00
_cell.angle_beta   90.00
_cell.angle_gamma   90.00
#
_symmetry.space_group_name_H-M   'P 1'
#
loop_
_entity.id
_entity.type
_entity.pdbx_description
1 polymer ?
#
loop_
_entity_poly.entity_id
_entity_poly.type
_entity_poly.pdbx_seq_one_letter_code
_entity_poly.pdbx_strand_id
1 'polypeptide(L)'
;FIETHKGAMDMIRALDKDWINLVYSTAHTFFYDDGKGDIETMFDEAGDRLTHVLFADTFNHKAAHGLRYIVNPPDAKVTVHQHLDIGQGEVDFDTIFRKLREMKFDGIATNAVFAWVDERADESSRFMLKKMKEELGLA
;
A
#
# COMPACT_ATOMS: atom_id res chain seq x y z
N PHE A 1 14.66 11.67 5.75
CA PHE A 1 13.36 11.05 5.94
C PHE A 1 13.23 9.85 5.01
N ILE A 2 12.41 8.87 5.40
CA ILE A 2 12.22 7.64 4.65
C ILE A 2 11.02 7.85 3.75
N GLU A 3 11.25 7.88 2.44
CA GLU A 3 10.23 8.08 1.41
C GLU A 3 10.16 6.92 0.41
N THR A 4 11.11 5.96 0.50
CA THR A 4 11.20 4.84 -0.42
C THR A 4 11.30 3.52 0.33
N HIS A 5 10.91 2.43 -0.33
CA HIS A 5 11.10 1.07 0.18
C HIS A 5 12.57 0.81 0.56
N LYS A 6 13.49 1.15 -0.36
CA LYS A 6 14.92 0.99 -0.10
C LYS A 6 15.38 1.72 1.16
N GLY A 7 14.98 2.98 1.33
CA GLY A 7 15.33 3.76 2.53
C GLY A 7 14.79 3.12 3.82
N ALA A 8 13.57 2.56 3.78
CA ALA A 8 13.00 1.84 4.91
C ALA A 8 13.81 0.59 5.25
N MET A 9 14.15 -0.22 4.26
CA MET A 9 14.93 -1.44 4.47
C MET A 9 16.36 -1.15 4.93
N ASP A 10 17.00 -0.11 4.40
CA ASP A 10 18.34 0.31 4.85
C ASP A 10 18.31 0.73 6.33
N MET A 11 17.25 1.44 6.77
CA MET A 11 17.09 1.82 8.17
C MET A 11 16.83 0.59 9.06
N ILE A 12 15.95 -0.31 8.66
CA ILE A 12 15.64 -1.53 9.41
C ILE A 12 16.90 -2.35 9.61
N ARG A 13 17.72 -2.54 8.56
CA ARG A 13 19.01 -3.24 8.61
C ARG A 13 20.00 -2.52 9.52
N ALA A 14 20.09 -1.19 9.44
CA ALA A 14 21.04 -0.41 10.25
C ALA A 14 20.69 -0.41 11.74
N LEU A 15 19.41 -0.43 12.09
CA LEU A 15 18.96 -0.51 13.48
C LEU A 15 19.14 -1.90 14.08
N ASP A 16 19.09 -2.94 13.25
CA ASP A 16 19.30 -4.35 13.61
C ASP A 16 18.54 -4.77 14.89
N LYS A 17 17.23 -4.49 14.89
CA LYS A 17 16.33 -4.82 16.01
C LYS A 17 15.22 -5.75 15.55
N ASP A 18 15.03 -6.87 16.23
CA ASP A 18 14.04 -7.88 15.88
C ASP A 18 12.59 -7.37 15.90
N TRP A 19 12.33 -6.36 16.71
CA TRP A 19 11.00 -5.77 16.89
C TRP A 19 10.71 -4.59 15.93
N ILE A 20 11.69 -4.18 15.10
CA ILE A 20 11.47 -3.16 14.06
C ILE A 20 11.24 -3.86 12.73
N ASN A 21 10.05 -3.70 12.18
CA ASN A 21 9.61 -4.37 10.98
C ASN A 21 9.06 -3.39 9.94
N LEU A 22 8.83 -3.90 8.73
CA LEU A 22 8.31 -3.13 7.61
C LEU A 22 6.78 -3.15 7.61
N VAL A 23 6.21 -1.96 7.45
CA VAL A 23 4.83 -1.77 6.97
C VAL A 23 4.90 -1.37 5.51
N TYR A 24 4.31 -2.18 4.63
CA TYR A 24 4.18 -1.85 3.22
C TYR A 24 2.82 -1.20 2.95
N SER A 25 2.80 0.03 2.47
CA SER A 25 1.57 0.72 2.06
C SER A 25 1.46 0.73 0.55
N THR A 26 0.48 0.02 -0.01
CA THR A 26 0.35 -0.17 -1.45
C THR A 26 0.20 1.16 -2.20
N ALA A 27 -0.69 2.04 -1.74
CA ALA A 27 -0.91 3.34 -2.37
C ALA A 27 0.27 4.29 -2.23
N HIS A 28 0.90 4.35 -1.05
CA HIS A 28 2.03 5.24 -0.82
C HIS A 28 3.26 4.81 -1.62
N THR A 29 3.61 3.53 -1.59
CA THR A 29 4.75 3.02 -2.34
C THR A 29 4.56 3.25 -3.83
N PHE A 30 3.39 2.92 -4.37
CA PHE A 30 3.04 3.18 -5.76
C PHE A 30 3.19 4.68 -6.12
N PHE A 31 2.70 5.58 -5.26
CA PHE A 31 2.78 7.02 -5.48
C PHE A 31 4.24 7.52 -5.50
N TYR A 32 5.07 7.09 -4.54
CA TYR A 32 6.46 7.53 -4.45
C TYR A 32 7.35 6.96 -5.54
N ASP A 33 7.06 5.76 -6.02
CA ASP A 33 7.80 5.10 -7.11
C ASP A 33 7.31 5.45 -8.52
N ASP A 34 6.39 6.41 -8.64
CA ASP A 34 5.75 6.79 -9.91
C ASP A 34 5.05 5.60 -10.62
N GLY A 35 4.57 4.62 -9.85
CA GLY A 35 3.97 3.40 -10.38
C GLY A 35 4.96 2.47 -11.10
N LYS A 36 6.26 2.64 -10.88
CA LYS A 36 7.34 1.90 -11.55
C LYS A 36 8.14 1.00 -10.60
N GLY A 37 7.72 0.94 -9.35
CA GLY A 37 8.40 0.12 -8.36
C GLY A 37 8.36 -1.36 -8.70
N ASP A 38 9.47 -2.06 -8.49
CA ASP A 38 9.55 -3.51 -8.63
C ASP A 38 9.05 -4.18 -7.34
N ILE A 39 7.75 -4.49 -7.34
CA ILE A 39 7.05 -5.09 -6.19
C ILE A 39 7.69 -6.42 -5.81
N GLU A 40 8.10 -7.23 -6.80
CA GLU A 40 8.70 -8.54 -6.53
C GLU A 40 10.00 -8.39 -5.75
N THR A 41 10.90 -7.54 -6.24
CA THR A 41 12.17 -7.25 -5.55
C THR A 41 11.91 -6.65 -4.17
N MET A 42 10.97 -5.72 -4.01
CA MET A 42 10.65 -5.11 -2.71
C MET A 42 10.20 -6.15 -1.68
N PHE A 43 9.35 -7.10 -2.08
CA PHE A 43 8.86 -8.14 -1.16
C PHE A 43 9.94 -9.18 -0.85
N ASP A 44 10.77 -9.55 -1.83
CA ASP A 44 11.89 -10.45 -1.61
C ASP A 44 12.95 -9.83 -0.68
N GLU A 45 13.23 -8.54 -0.82
CA GLU A 45 14.13 -7.81 0.09
C GLU A 45 13.57 -7.67 1.51
N ALA A 46 12.27 -7.49 1.64
CA ALA A 46 11.61 -7.37 2.94
C ALA A 46 11.60 -8.71 3.69
N GLY A 47 11.30 -9.81 2.99
CA GLY A 47 11.27 -11.14 3.58
C GLY A 47 10.43 -11.18 4.87
N ASP A 48 10.96 -11.81 5.90
CA ASP A 48 10.30 -11.95 7.21
C ASP A 48 10.10 -10.61 7.96
N ARG A 49 10.70 -9.52 7.47
CA ARG A 49 10.48 -8.18 8.03
C ARG A 49 9.18 -7.54 7.55
N LEU A 50 8.54 -8.07 6.52
CA LEU A 50 7.22 -7.63 6.10
C LEU A 50 6.16 -8.19 7.03
N THR A 51 5.71 -7.42 8.00
CA THR A 51 4.74 -7.86 9.01
C THR A 51 3.38 -7.19 8.89
N HIS A 52 3.27 -6.16 8.07
CA HIS A 52 2.02 -5.44 7.92
C HIS A 52 1.88 -4.86 6.50
N VAL A 53 0.71 -5.03 5.89
CA VAL A 53 0.37 -4.43 4.60
C VAL A 53 -0.88 -3.56 4.74
N LEU A 54 -0.77 -2.31 4.30
CA LEU A 54 -1.88 -1.38 4.19
C LEU A 54 -2.39 -1.40 2.75
N PHE A 55 -3.62 -1.87 2.56
CA PHE A 55 -4.24 -2.00 1.24
C PHE A 55 -5.09 -0.78 0.91
N ALA A 56 -4.73 -0.08 -0.12
CA ALA A 56 -5.52 0.93 -0.80
C ALA A 56 -5.01 1.09 -2.23
N ASP A 57 -5.91 1.40 -3.15
CA ASP A 57 -5.55 1.72 -4.53
C ASP A 57 -5.36 3.22 -4.71
N THR A 58 -4.68 3.61 -5.79
CA THR A 58 -4.45 5.01 -6.13
C THR A 58 -4.09 5.16 -7.61
N PHE A 59 -4.20 6.38 -8.11
CA PHE A 59 -3.67 6.75 -9.43
C PHE A 59 -2.27 7.38 -9.30
N ASN A 60 -1.51 7.36 -10.41
CA ASN A 60 -0.22 8.03 -10.47
C ASN A 60 -0.37 9.55 -10.65
N HIS A 61 -0.92 10.22 -9.65
CA HIS A 61 -1.11 11.67 -9.66
C HIS A 61 0.20 12.45 -9.74
N LYS A 62 1.29 11.90 -9.20
CA LYS A 62 2.61 12.53 -9.25
C LYS A 62 3.12 12.64 -10.68
N ALA A 63 3.01 11.58 -11.48
CA ALA A 63 3.38 11.61 -12.90
C ALA A 63 2.49 12.55 -13.71
N ALA A 64 1.17 12.57 -13.43
CA ALA A 64 0.21 13.39 -14.13
C ALA A 64 0.35 14.90 -13.81
N HIS A 65 0.69 15.26 -12.59
CA HIS A 65 0.61 16.63 -12.08
C HIS A 65 1.92 17.17 -11.48
N GLY A 66 3.00 16.41 -11.47
CA GLY A 66 4.29 16.79 -10.91
C GLY A 66 4.30 16.95 -9.38
N LEU A 67 3.29 16.45 -8.70
CA LEU A 67 3.17 16.54 -7.23
C LEU A 67 4.07 15.52 -6.55
N ARG A 68 4.68 15.94 -5.45
CA ARG A 68 5.60 15.10 -4.66
C ARG A 68 5.07 14.73 -3.28
N TYR A 69 3.97 15.33 -2.85
CA TYR A 69 3.47 15.17 -1.49
C TYR A 69 2.06 14.61 -1.51
N ILE A 70 1.81 13.73 -0.57
CA ILE A 70 0.49 13.22 -0.27
C ILE A 70 -0.16 14.21 0.66
N VAL A 71 -0.88 15.18 0.10
CA VAL A 71 -1.59 16.20 0.88
C VAL A 71 -2.96 16.41 0.28
N ASN A 72 -3.97 16.28 1.12
CA ASN A 72 -5.31 16.81 0.84
C ASN A 72 -5.51 18.05 1.71
N PRO A 73 -5.22 19.27 1.21
CA PRO A 73 -5.57 20.47 1.93
C PRO A 73 -7.07 20.49 2.24
N PRO A 74 -7.50 20.89 3.44
CA PRO A 74 -8.90 20.79 3.86
C PRO A 74 -9.91 21.41 2.91
N ASP A 75 -9.52 22.46 2.19
CA ASP A 75 -10.38 23.18 1.26
C ASP A 75 -10.08 22.91 -0.23
N ALA A 76 -9.21 21.95 -0.51
CA ALA A 76 -8.85 21.63 -1.90
C ALA A 76 -9.97 20.83 -2.58
N LYS A 77 -10.41 21.30 -3.74
CA LYS A 77 -11.32 20.56 -4.61
C LYS A 77 -10.65 19.44 -5.40
N VAL A 78 -9.34 19.34 -5.32
CA VAL A 78 -8.53 18.36 -6.04
C VAL A 78 -7.91 17.40 -5.03
N THR A 79 -8.19 16.14 -5.16
CA THR A 79 -7.52 15.07 -4.43
C THR A 79 -6.18 14.80 -5.10
N VAL A 80 -5.09 15.07 -4.40
CA VAL A 80 -3.73 14.83 -4.91
C VAL A 80 -3.20 13.45 -4.60
N HIS A 81 -3.80 12.78 -3.63
CA HIS A 81 -3.56 11.39 -3.29
C HIS A 81 -4.87 10.76 -2.82
N GLN A 82 -5.12 9.58 -3.30
CA GLN A 82 -6.35 8.85 -2.99
C GLN A 82 -6.00 7.51 -2.36
N HIS A 83 -6.84 7.08 -1.43
CA HIS A 83 -6.87 5.74 -0.90
C HIS A 83 -8.20 5.11 -1.32
N LEU A 84 -8.20 4.46 -2.48
CA LEU A 84 -9.37 3.89 -3.13
C LEU A 84 -9.53 2.40 -2.81
N ASP A 85 -10.70 1.87 -3.09
CA ASP A 85 -10.91 0.41 -3.07
C ASP A 85 -10.02 -0.27 -4.12
N ILE A 86 -9.57 -1.48 -3.83
CA ILE A 86 -8.77 -2.31 -4.76
C ILE A 86 -9.48 -2.44 -6.11
N GLY A 87 -8.76 -2.14 -7.19
CA GLY A 87 -9.24 -2.20 -8.56
C GLY A 87 -9.86 -0.89 -9.08
N GLN A 88 -9.81 0.18 -8.30
CA GLN A 88 -10.27 1.50 -8.75
C GLN A 88 -9.15 2.43 -9.23
N GLY A 89 -7.88 2.06 -9.01
CA GLY A 89 -6.69 2.80 -9.40
C GLY A 89 -5.80 2.01 -10.35
N GLU A 90 -4.49 2.17 -10.17
CA GLU A 90 -3.45 1.64 -11.05
C GLU A 90 -2.44 0.72 -10.32
N VAL A 91 -2.65 0.43 -9.04
CA VAL A 91 -1.75 -0.45 -8.27
C VAL A 91 -1.84 -1.88 -8.78
N ASP A 92 -0.71 -2.54 -9.01
CA ASP A 92 -0.65 -3.94 -9.43
C ASP A 92 -0.93 -4.90 -8.26
N PHE A 93 -2.19 -5.06 -7.92
CA PHE A 93 -2.63 -5.97 -6.87
C PHE A 93 -2.45 -7.44 -7.20
N ASP A 94 -2.44 -7.81 -8.48
CA ASP A 94 -2.23 -9.20 -8.88
C ASP A 94 -0.83 -9.67 -8.45
N THR A 95 0.18 -8.86 -8.71
CA THR A 95 1.55 -9.12 -8.26
C THR A 95 1.65 -9.09 -6.73
N ILE A 96 1.05 -8.09 -6.06
CA ILE A 96 1.08 -7.99 -4.59
C ILE A 96 0.50 -9.25 -3.94
N PHE A 97 -0.72 -9.64 -4.30
CA PHE A 97 -1.36 -10.80 -3.68
C PHE A 97 -0.66 -12.12 -4.03
N ARG A 98 -0.15 -12.25 -5.25
CA ARG A 98 0.65 -13.42 -5.62
C ARG A 98 1.87 -13.56 -4.73
N LYS A 99 2.64 -12.47 -4.55
CA LYS A 99 3.85 -12.48 -3.70
C LYS A 99 3.51 -12.76 -2.23
N LEU A 100 2.45 -12.18 -1.69
CA LEU A 100 2.02 -12.45 -0.32
C LEU A 100 1.67 -13.94 -0.11
N ARG A 101 1.00 -14.58 -1.09
CA ARG A 101 0.73 -16.02 -1.02
C ARG A 101 2.01 -16.85 -1.11
N GLU A 102 2.92 -16.53 -2.03
CA GLU A 102 4.22 -17.21 -2.17
C GLU A 102 5.05 -17.14 -0.90
N MET A 103 5.09 -15.98 -0.26
CA MET A 103 5.77 -15.75 1.03
C MET A 103 5.06 -16.42 2.22
N LYS A 104 3.83 -16.92 2.04
CA LYS A 104 2.96 -17.40 3.13
C LYS A 104 2.78 -16.32 4.21
N PHE A 105 2.51 -15.09 3.76
CA PHE A 105 2.35 -13.95 4.65
C PHE A 105 1.32 -14.24 5.75
N ASP A 106 1.74 -14.10 6.99
CA ASP A 106 0.94 -14.33 8.20
C ASP A 106 0.79 -13.06 9.08
N GLY A 107 1.20 -11.91 8.53
CA GLY A 107 1.14 -10.62 9.21
C GLY A 107 -0.26 -9.98 9.17
N ILE A 108 -0.28 -8.67 9.40
CA ILE A 108 -1.50 -7.88 9.48
C ILE A 108 -1.84 -7.31 8.09
N ALA A 109 -3.05 -7.58 7.61
CA ALA A 109 -3.64 -6.95 6.43
C ALA A 109 -4.68 -5.90 6.86
N THR A 110 -4.45 -4.64 6.55
CA THR A 110 -5.32 -3.53 6.93
C THR A 110 -5.94 -2.88 5.71
N ASN A 111 -7.27 -2.69 5.74
CA ASN A 111 -7.94 -1.78 4.83
C ASN A 111 -7.57 -0.34 5.18
N ALA A 112 -6.94 0.37 4.25
CA ALA A 112 -6.49 1.76 4.42
C ALA A 112 -7.24 2.74 3.51
N VAL A 113 -8.48 2.41 3.12
CA VAL A 113 -9.34 3.28 2.30
C VAL A 113 -9.97 4.37 3.19
N PHE A 114 -9.78 5.62 2.80
CA PHE A 114 -10.34 6.77 3.52
C PHE A 114 -10.69 7.96 2.62
N ALA A 115 -10.77 7.75 1.32
CA ALA A 115 -11.07 8.79 0.34
C ALA A 115 -12.58 8.93 0.04
N TRP A 116 -13.43 8.17 0.73
CA TRP A 116 -14.85 8.16 0.49
C TRP A 116 -15.62 9.10 1.43
N VAL A 117 -16.81 9.48 0.97
CA VAL A 117 -17.81 10.09 1.86
C VAL A 117 -18.29 9.08 2.89
N ASP A 118 -18.72 9.54 4.05
CA ASP A 118 -19.07 8.69 5.20
C ASP A 118 -20.10 7.62 4.86
N GLU A 119 -21.07 7.94 3.98
CA GLU A 119 -22.14 7.03 3.57
C GLU A 119 -21.63 5.76 2.86
N ARG A 120 -20.45 5.80 2.30
CA ARG A 120 -19.86 4.65 1.58
C ARG A 120 -18.83 3.88 2.40
N ALA A 121 -18.49 4.33 3.59
CA ALA A 121 -17.43 3.73 4.40
C ALA A 121 -17.71 2.26 4.75
N ASP A 122 -18.94 1.92 5.11
CA ASP A 122 -19.33 0.54 5.43
C ASP A 122 -19.28 -0.38 4.20
N GLU A 123 -19.82 0.08 3.06
CA GLU A 123 -19.78 -0.67 1.80
C GLU A 123 -18.34 -0.96 1.35
N SER A 124 -17.52 0.08 1.32
CA SER A 124 -16.09 -0.04 1.00
C SER A 124 -15.35 -1.00 1.94
N SER A 125 -15.56 -0.87 3.25
CA SER A 125 -14.92 -1.74 4.24
C SER A 125 -15.29 -3.21 4.05
N ARG A 126 -16.55 -3.52 3.77
CA ARG A 126 -17.00 -4.89 3.49
C ARG A 126 -16.41 -5.44 2.18
N PHE A 127 -16.41 -4.61 1.13
CA PHE A 127 -15.80 -4.97 -0.14
C PHE A 127 -14.32 -5.29 0.03
N MET A 128 -13.56 -4.40 0.66
CA MET A 128 -12.13 -4.57 0.89
C MET A 128 -11.81 -5.81 1.73
N LEU A 129 -12.56 -6.03 2.82
CA LEU A 129 -12.38 -7.23 3.65
C LEU A 129 -12.62 -8.52 2.85
N LYS A 130 -13.69 -8.55 2.07
CA LYS A 130 -14.01 -9.70 1.21
C LYS A 130 -12.89 -9.93 0.18
N LYS A 131 -12.50 -8.87 -0.54
CA LYS A 131 -11.44 -8.94 -1.56
C LYS A 131 -10.12 -9.44 -0.98
N MET A 132 -9.67 -8.87 0.13
CA MET A 132 -8.43 -9.32 0.79
C MET A 132 -8.49 -10.79 1.22
N LYS A 133 -9.62 -11.25 1.79
CA LYS A 133 -9.77 -12.65 2.19
C LYS A 133 -9.71 -13.61 0.99
N GLU A 134 -10.44 -13.30 -0.07
CA GLU A 134 -10.46 -14.11 -1.30
C GLU A 134 -9.05 -14.22 -1.88
N GLU A 135 -8.36 -13.10 -2.05
CA GLU A 135 -7.04 -13.05 -2.67
C GLU A 135 -5.93 -13.67 -1.80
N LEU A 136 -6.05 -13.60 -0.48
CA LEU A 136 -5.11 -14.25 0.44
C LEU A 136 -5.45 -15.71 0.73
N GLY A 137 -6.55 -16.23 0.18
CA GLY A 137 -6.97 -17.63 0.39
C GLY A 137 -7.51 -17.89 1.80
N LEU A 138 -8.14 -16.88 2.42
CA LEU A 138 -8.70 -16.95 3.78
C LEU A 138 -10.23 -17.06 3.78
N ALA A 139 -10.84 -17.24 2.62
CA ALA A 139 -12.29 -17.35 2.47
C ALA A 139 -12.78 -18.79 2.58
#